data_0c55c399ddab158f5574bb2ecd4ce9c7
#
_entry.id   0c55c399ddab158f5574bb2ecd4ce9c7
#
_cell.length_a   1.000
_cell.length_b   1.000
_cell.length_c   1.000
_cell.angle_alpha   90.00
_cell.angle_beta   90.00
_cell.angle_gamma   90.00
#
_symmetry.space_group_name_H-M   'P 1'
#
loop_
_entity.id
_entity.type
_entity.pdbx_description
1 polymer ?
#
loop_
_entity_poly.entity_id
_entity_poly.type
_entity_poly.pdbx_seq_one_letter_code
_entity_poly.pdbx_strand_id
1 'polypeptide(L)'
;LNRIDKNDFDENLLFTTPIYSAFDLDNVDLVKRVAEDPEYHDQSDTRMSNTFFHDERIFDFAKYILQSSWNILKRQGYLMENYQTVYESMWLQTYEKHSYMEHHTHGNGNQIVGFYFLEVPENSIQLLLHDPRAGKIQMDLDEEDITQVTHGSKFVVLNPKVGQLILTPAWLAHSITANQSDELVKFVHINIQAQRVANNQSCQRPPAEVI
;
A
#
# COMPACT_ATOMS: atom_id res chain seq x y z
N LEU A 1 -22.41 -35.66 13.97
CA LEU A 1 -22.11 -34.90 12.75
C LEU A 1 -20.73 -35.34 12.28
N ASN A 2 -20.66 -36.10 11.18
CA ASN A 2 -19.42 -36.50 10.58
C ASN A 2 -18.69 -35.22 10.12
N ARG A 3 -17.47 -35.00 10.58
CA ARG A 3 -16.60 -33.98 9.98
C ARG A 3 -16.35 -34.40 8.54
N ILE A 4 -16.64 -33.53 7.60
CA ILE A 4 -16.23 -33.69 6.20
C ILE A 4 -14.71 -33.77 6.18
N ASP A 5 -14.15 -34.85 5.58
CA ASP A 5 -12.72 -34.99 5.46
C ASP A 5 -12.18 -33.88 4.54
N LYS A 6 -10.98 -33.34 4.86
CA LYS A 6 -10.32 -32.29 4.06
C LYS A 6 -10.11 -32.67 2.59
N ASN A 7 -10.23 -33.95 2.26
CA ASN A 7 -10.05 -34.46 0.91
C ASN A 7 -11.33 -34.46 0.06
N ASP A 8 -12.49 -34.03 0.61
CA ASP A 8 -13.76 -34.08 -0.11
C ASP A 8 -14.03 -32.84 -0.97
N PHE A 9 -13.25 -31.76 -0.79
CA PHE A 9 -13.41 -30.49 -1.52
C PHE A 9 -12.04 -29.89 -1.90
N ASP A 10 -11.96 -29.44 -3.15
CA ASP A 10 -10.85 -28.62 -3.61
C ASP A 10 -11.07 -27.15 -3.21
N GLU A 11 -10.08 -26.52 -2.54
CA GLU A 11 -10.12 -25.11 -2.22
C GLU A 11 -9.57 -24.27 -3.36
N ASN A 12 -10.40 -23.37 -3.92
CA ASN A 12 -10.01 -22.44 -4.96
C ASN A 12 -10.01 -21.01 -4.41
N LEU A 13 -8.83 -20.36 -4.36
CA LEU A 13 -8.66 -18.99 -3.90
C LEU A 13 -8.95 -18.00 -5.03
N LEU A 14 -10.21 -17.55 -5.14
CA LEU A 14 -10.64 -16.56 -6.13
C LEU A 14 -10.71 -15.18 -5.48
N PHE A 15 -10.39 -14.14 -6.26
CA PHE A 15 -10.44 -12.73 -5.83
C PHE A 15 -9.58 -12.43 -4.60
N THR A 16 -8.39 -13.02 -4.55
CA THR A 16 -7.41 -12.73 -3.50
C THR A 16 -6.96 -11.27 -3.54
N THR A 17 -6.65 -10.69 -2.37
CA THR A 17 -6.11 -9.34 -2.25
C THR A 17 -4.60 -9.42 -2.05
N PRO A 18 -3.79 -9.21 -3.09
CA PRO A 18 -2.34 -9.27 -2.97
C PRO A 18 -1.78 -8.00 -2.32
N ILE A 19 -0.82 -8.18 -1.42
CA ILE A 19 -0.02 -7.12 -0.81
C ILE A 19 1.44 -7.43 -1.12
N TYR A 20 2.22 -6.39 -1.39
CA TYR A 20 3.62 -6.53 -1.77
C TYR A 20 4.49 -5.81 -0.75
N SER A 21 5.55 -6.47 -0.29
CA SER A 21 6.50 -5.85 0.61
C SER A 21 7.93 -6.17 0.21
N ALA A 22 8.81 -5.21 0.44
CA ALA A 22 10.25 -5.34 0.26
C ALA A 22 10.96 -4.59 1.39
N PHE A 23 12.25 -4.88 1.58
CA PHE A 23 13.12 -4.09 2.45
C PHE A 23 14.16 -3.37 1.61
N ASP A 24 14.32 -2.10 1.87
CA ASP A 24 15.32 -1.22 1.28
C ASP A 24 15.92 -0.35 2.39
N LEU A 25 16.93 -0.88 3.07
CA LEU A 25 17.61 -0.18 4.15
C LEU A 25 18.63 0.83 3.63
N ASP A 26 19.14 0.63 2.42
CA ASP A 26 20.21 1.45 1.85
C ASP A 26 19.74 2.88 1.53
N ASN A 27 18.45 3.04 1.19
CA ASN A 27 17.87 4.33 0.85
C ASN A 27 17.24 5.08 2.04
N VAL A 28 17.13 4.49 3.23
CA VAL A 28 16.43 5.11 4.38
C VAL A 28 16.99 6.50 4.70
N ASP A 29 18.30 6.61 4.92
CA ASP A 29 18.93 7.87 5.30
C ASP A 29 18.87 8.92 4.20
N LEU A 30 18.98 8.50 2.94
CA LEU A 30 18.91 9.40 1.80
C LEU A 30 17.48 9.95 1.65
N VAL A 31 16.48 9.07 1.60
CA VAL A 31 15.08 9.46 1.45
C VAL A 31 14.61 10.30 2.62
N LYS A 32 15.03 9.97 3.85
CA LYS A 32 14.73 10.77 5.04
C LYS A 32 15.26 12.19 4.92
N ARG A 33 16.55 12.36 4.56
CA ARG A 33 17.17 13.69 4.39
C ARG A 33 16.47 14.54 3.34
N VAL A 34 16.04 13.93 2.23
CA VAL A 34 15.29 14.64 1.19
C VAL A 34 13.88 14.99 1.68
N ALA A 35 13.19 14.05 2.29
CA ALA A 35 11.84 14.25 2.78
C ALA A 35 11.73 15.30 3.90
N GLU A 36 12.81 15.47 4.68
CA GLU A 36 12.91 16.47 5.76
C GLU A 36 13.51 17.81 5.29
N ASP A 37 13.86 17.95 4.01
CA ASP A 37 14.39 19.20 3.48
C ASP A 37 13.36 20.33 3.64
N PRO A 38 13.76 21.49 4.20
CA PRO A 38 12.86 22.64 4.38
C PRO A 38 12.14 23.09 3.12
N GLU A 39 12.69 22.80 1.93
CA GLU A 39 12.02 23.08 0.65
C GLU A 39 10.65 22.39 0.52
N TYR A 40 10.50 21.22 1.15
CA TYR A 40 9.26 20.43 1.08
C TYR A 40 8.33 20.64 2.27
N HIS A 41 8.65 21.55 3.20
CA HIS A 41 7.84 21.78 4.39
C HIS A 41 7.15 23.15 4.35
N ASP A 42 5.83 23.16 4.54
CA ASP A 42 5.09 24.35 4.88
C ASP A 42 5.23 24.58 6.39
N GLN A 43 5.55 25.82 6.78
CA GLN A 43 5.65 26.21 8.19
C GLN A 43 4.31 26.06 8.96
N SER A 44 3.20 25.93 8.25
CA SER A 44 1.86 25.77 8.83
C SER A 44 1.48 24.33 9.19
N ASP A 45 2.11 23.31 8.59
CA ASP A 45 1.87 21.88 8.92
C ASP A 45 3.19 21.13 9.00
N THR A 46 3.58 20.76 10.22
CA THR A 46 4.79 19.97 10.50
C THR A 46 4.57 18.47 10.37
N ARG A 47 3.34 18.01 10.15
CA ARG A 47 2.98 16.59 10.11
C ARG A 47 3.09 15.99 8.72
N MET A 48 2.97 16.80 7.67
CA MET A 48 3.04 16.37 6.28
C MET A 48 3.98 17.29 5.50
N SER A 49 4.84 16.70 4.66
CA SER A 49 5.58 17.48 3.68
C SER A 49 4.76 17.70 2.40
N ASN A 50 5.18 18.63 1.56
CA ASN A 50 4.82 18.66 0.17
C ASN A 50 5.38 17.44 -0.57
N THR A 51 4.93 17.21 -1.80
CA THR A 51 5.44 16.10 -2.61
C THR A 51 6.87 16.35 -3.07
N PHE A 52 7.72 15.29 -3.02
CA PHE A 52 9.15 15.38 -3.32
C PHE A 52 9.66 14.29 -4.30
N PHE A 53 8.78 13.53 -4.95
CA PHE A 53 9.17 12.46 -5.88
C PHE A 53 10.03 12.92 -7.07
N HIS A 54 10.04 14.22 -7.35
CA HIS A 54 10.78 14.83 -8.45
C HIS A 54 12.22 15.25 -8.08
N ASP A 55 12.62 15.07 -6.81
CA ASP A 55 13.96 15.41 -6.35
C ASP A 55 15.00 14.47 -6.99
N GLU A 56 16.01 15.07 -7.63
CA GLU A 56 17.05 14.33 -8.34
C GLU A 56 17.88 13.43 -7.41
N ARG A 57 18.00 13.79 -6.14
CA ARG A 57 18.75 13.02 -5.13
C ARG A 57 18.18 11.62 -4.90
N ILE A 58 16.86 11.43 -5.09
CA ILE A 58 16.16 10.15 -4.91
C ILE A 58 15.64 9.55 -6.23
N PHE A 59 16.16 10.01 -7.37
CA PHE A 59 15.67 9.59 -8.69
C PHE A 59 15.64 8.06 -8.86
N ASP A 60 16.69 7.36 -8.47
CA ASP A 60 16.77 5.90 -8.62
C ASP A 60 15.76 5.19 -7.70
N PHE A 61 15.57 5.65 -6.47
CA PHE A 61 14.55 5.16 -5.55
C PHE A 61 13.13 5.39 -6.12
N ALA A 62 12.84 6.60 -6.58
CA ALA A 62 11.55 6.92 -7.18
C ALA A 62 11.28 6.07 -8.43
N LYS A 63 12.26 5.91 -9.31
CA LYS A 63 12.16 5.05 -10.49
C LYS A 63 11.93 3.58 -10.13
N TYR A 64 12.61 3.07 -9.12
CA TYR A 64 12.42 1.70 -8.63
C TYR A 64 10.96 1.45 -8.20
N ILE A 65 10.34 2.39 -7.47
CA ILE A 65 8.94 2.26 -7.03
C ILE A 65 7.99 2.28 -8.23
N LEU A 66 8.18 3.19 -9.19
CA LEU A 66 7.36 3.22 -10.41
C LEU A 66 7.43 1.91 -11.19
N GLN A 67 8.66 1.40 -11.40
CA GLN A 67 8.85 0.15 -12.13
C GLN A 67 8.25 -1.05 -11.37
N SER A 68 8.41 -1.08 -10.05
CA SER A 68 7.80 -2.12 -9.19
C SER A 68 6.28 -2.07 -9.27
N SER A 69 5.67 -0.88 -9.23
CA SER A 69 4.23 -0.69 -9.35
C SER A 69 3.71 -1.14 -10.71
N TRP A 70 4.43 -0.84 -11.81
CA TRP A 70 4.10 -1.32 -13.14
C TRP A 70 4.13 -2.85 -13.22
N ASN A 71 5.19 -3.48 -12.70
CA ASN A 71 5.34 -4.94 -12.65
C ASN A 71 4.25 -5.60 -11.81
N ILE A 72 3.87 -4.99 -10.68
CA ILE A 72 2.78 -5.45 -9.82
C ILE A 72 1.47 -5.49 -10.59
N LEU A 73 1.10 -4.40 -11.26
CA LEU A 73 -0.13 -4.32 -12.04
C LEU A 73 -0.12 -5.33 -13.20
N LYS A 74 1.01 -5.50 -13.87
CA LYS A 74 1.15 -6.52 -14.92
C LYS A 74 0.95 -7.95 -14.37
N ARG A 75 1.52 -8.27 -13.20
CA ARG A 75 1.34 -9.58 -12.52
C ARG A 75 -0.10 -9.81 -12.06
N GLN A 76 -0.86 -8.76 -11.82
CA GLN A 76 -2.30 -8.84 -11.53
C GLN A 76 -3.16 -9.08 -12.79
N GLY A 77 -2.56 -9.13 -13.97
CA GLY A 77 -3.24 -9.43 -15.25
C GLY A 77 -3.69 -8.20 -16.03
N TYR A 78 -3.29 -6.99 -15.64
CA TYR A 78 -3.60 -5.79 -16.41
C TYR A 78 -2.73 -5.67 -17.68
N LEU A 79 -3.29 -5.14 -18.76
CA LEU A 79 -2.59 -4.92 -20.03
C LEU A 79 -1.70 -3.67 -19.94
N MET A 80 -0.59 -3.80 -19.24
CA MET A 80 0.28 -2.67 -18.88
C MET A 80 1.13 -2.12 -20.03
N GLU A 81 1.20 -2.80 -21.16
CA GLU A 81 1.90 -2.32 -22.38
C GLU A 81 1.32 -0.98 -22.90
N ASN A 82 0.06 -0.67 -22.57
CA ASN A 82 -0.61 0.57 -22.95
C ASN A 82 -0.56 1.65 -21.85
N TYR A 83 0.16 1.39 -20.76
CA TYR A 83 0.19 2.26 -19.59
C TYR A 83 1.60 2.48 -19.08
N GLN A 84 1.83 3.67 -18.55
CA GLN A 84 2.97 4.00 -17.71
C GLN A 84 2.49 4.27 -16.29
N THR A 85 3.30 3.94 -15.30
CA THR A 85 3.07 4.34 -13.91
C THR A 85 3.68 5.71 -13.68
N VAL A 86 2.94 6.56 -12.99
CA VAL A 86 3.37 7.92 -12.61
C VAL A 86 3.01 8.18 -11.16
N TYR A 87 3.77 9.03 -10.49
CA TYR A 87 3.38 9.54 -9.17
C TYR A 87 2.20 10.51 -9.31
N GLU A 88 1.20 10.31 -8.46
CA GLU A 88 0.25 11.38 -8.15
C GLU A 88 0.84 12.23 -7.02
N SER A 89 1.38 11.57 -5.98
CA SER A 89 2.04 12.23 -4.86
C SER A 89 3.01 11.29 -4.13
N MET A 90 3.99 11.87 -3.45
CA MET A 90 4.91 11.21 -2.52
C MET A 90 5.29 12.23 -1.46
N TRP A 91 4.90 12.01 -0.21
CA TRP A 91 5.15 12.95 0.88
C TRP A 91 5.59 12.25 2.16
N LEU A 92 6.30 12.99 3.02
CA LEU A 92 6.61 12.53 4.37
C LEU A 92 5.38 12.69 5.27
N GLN A 93 5.05 11.65 5.98
CA GLN A 93 4.07 11.68 7.04
C GLN A 93 4.79 11.51 8.38
N THR A 94 4.57 12.46 9.30
CA THR A 94 5.14 12.44 10.66
C THR A 94 4.01 12.27 11.68
N TYR A 95 4.15 11.30 12.57
CA TYR A 95 3.22 11.04 13.66
C TYR A 95 3.87 11.29 15.01
N GLU A 96 3.37 12.30 15.68
CA GLU A 96 3.60 12.51 17.10
C GLU A 96 2.81 11.50 17.94
N LYS A 97 3.04 11.48 19.24
CA LYS A 97 2.25 10.65 20.17
C LYS A 97 0.75 10.89 19.97
N HIS A 98 -0.01 9.80 19.86
CA HIS A 98 -1.45 9.74 19.61
C HIS A 98 -1.90 10.15 18.20
N SER A 99 -0.99 10.54 17.30
CA SER A 99 -1.35 10.69 15.89
C SER A 99 -1.70 9.33 15.26
N TYR A 100 -2.70 9.30 14.39
CA TYR A 100 -3.21 8.10 13.75
C TYR A 100 -3.74 8.41 12.35
N MET A 101 -4.08 7.39 11.60
CA MET A 101 -4.75 7.51 10.31
C MET A 101 -6.04 6.71 10.33
N GLU A 102 -7.14 7.39 10.02
CA GLU A 102 -8.47 6.79 9.97
C GLU A 102 -8.60 5.75 8.83
N HIS A 103 -9.61 4.90 8.95
CA HIS A 103 -9.98 3.95 7.90
C HIS A 103 -10.41 4.69 6.62
N HIS A 104 -9.67 4.46 5.52
CA HIS A 104 -9.96 5.08 4.24
C HIS A 104 -9.41 4.26 3.06
N THR A 105 -9.72 4.70 1.85
CA THR A 105 -9.18 4.21 0.58
C THR A 105 -8.67 5.38 -0.25
N HIS A 106 -7.84 5.11 -1.25
CA HIS A 106 -7.35 6.14 -2.17
C HIS A 106 -8.14 6.09 -3.48
N GLY A 107 -8.87 7.19 -3.74
CA GLY A 107 -9.58 7.41 -5.00
C GLY A 107 -8.73 8.14 -6.04
N ASN A 108 -9.36 9.03 -6.80
CA ASN A 108 -8.74 9.96 -7.76
C ASN A 108 -7.86 9.30 -8.84
N GLY A 109 -8.19 8.06 -9.23
CA GLY A 109 -7.45 7.35 -10.27
C GLY A 109 -6.17 6.68 -9.80
N ASN A 110 -5.91 6.59 -8.49
CA ASN A 110 -4.79 5.83 -7.95
C ASN A 110 -5.03 4.33 -8.10
N GLN A 111 -4.00 3.57 -8.47
CA GLN A 111 -4.02 2.11 -8.54
C GLN A 111 -3.21 1.46 -7.43
N ILE A 112 -2.12 2.08 -7.02
CA ILE A 112 -1.22 1.58 -5.96
C ILE A 112 -1.04 2.68 -4.91
N VAL A 113 -1.08 2.27 -3.66
CA VAL A 113 -0.66 3.05 -2.49
C VAL A 113 0.55 2.40 -1.87
N GLY A 114 1.50 3.21 -1.45
CA GLY A 114 2.74 2.75 -0.81
C GLY A 114 3.02 3.42 0.52
N PHE A 115 3.71 2.67 1.38
CA PHE A 115 4.25 3.13 2.66
C PHE A 115 5.71 2.71 2.73
N TYR A 116 6.62 3.66 2.85
CA TYR A 116 8.04 3.39 3.06
C TYR A 116 8.47 3.95 4.42
N PHE A 117 8.79 3.07 5.36
CA PHE A 117 8.98 3.41 6.76
C PHE A 117 10.41 3.84 7.05
N LEU A 118 10.60 5.07 7.55
CA LEU A 118 11.87 5.70 7.84
C LEU A 118 12.24 5.67 9.33
N GLU A 119 11.28 5.92 10.20
CA GLU A 119 11.42 5.87 11.66
C GLU A 119 10.19 5.16 12.25
N VAL A 120 10.43 4.06 12.94
CA VAL A 120 9.37 3.27 13.60
C VAL A 120 9.88 2.84 14.97
N PRO A 121 9.62 3.63 16.01
CA PRO A 121 9.93 3.24 17.38
C PRO A 121 9.23 1.94 17.77
N GLU A 122 9.80 1.22 18.72
CA GLU A 122 9.20 -0.01 19.23
C GLU A 122 7.80 0.27 19.82
N ASN A 123 6.84 -0.61 19.53
CA ASN A 123 5.45 -0.50 19.97
C ASN A 123 4.74 0.83 19.60
N SER A 124 5.16 1.50 18.53
CA SER A 124 4.60 2.79 18.14
C SER A 124 3.26 2.67 17.41
N ILE A 125 3.28 2.11 16.20
CA ILE A 125 2.11 2.03 15.31
C ILE A 125 1.92 0.62 14.73
N GLN A 126 0.71 0.36 14.23
CA GLN A 126 0.39 -0.79 13.40
C GLN A 126 -0.35 -0.32 12.15
N LEU A 127 -0.04 -0.90 11.00
CA LEU A 127 -0.80 -0.72 9.77
C LEU A 127 -1.86 -1.83 9.70
N LEU A 128 -3.13 -1.45 9.63
CA LEU A 128 -4.26 -2.37 9.49
C LEU A 128 -4.77 -2.33 8.05
N LEU A 129 -4.89 -3.51 7.45
CA LEU A 129 -5.50 -3.69 6.14
C LEU A 129 -6.84 -4.38 6.33
N HIS A 130 -7.92 -3.76 5.87
CA HIS A 130 -9.27 -4.21 6.13
C HIS A 130 -9.78 -5.12 5.01
N ASP A 131 -10.56 -6.17 5.37
CA ASP A 131 -11.15 -7.08 4.40
C ASP A 131 -12.10 -6.32 3.45
N PRO A 132 -11.82 -6.30 2.13
CA PRO A 132 -12.64 -5.55 1.18
C PRO A 132 -13.96 -6.25 0.80
N ARG A 133 -14.18 -7.47 1.26
CA ARG A 133 -15.36 -8.26 0.92
C ARG A 133 -16.56 -7.81 1.77
N ALA A 134 -17.32 -6.83 1.27
CA ALA A 134 -18.44 -6.22 1.99
C ALA A 134 -19.47 -7.23 2.54
N GLY A 135 -19.71 -8.33 1.82
CA GLY A 135 -20.64 -9.38 2.26
C GLY A 135 -20.16 -10.16 3.48
N LYS A 136 -18.85 -10.19 3.72
CA LYS A 136 -18.28 -10.95 4.84
C LYS A 136 -18.62 -10.33 6.20
N ILE A 137 -18.86 -9.02 6.26
CA ILE A 137 -19.28 -8.32 7.49
C ILE A 137 -20.54 -8.93 8.12
N GLN A 138 -21.37 -9.61 7.31
CA GLN A 138 -22.58 -10.29 7.78
C GLN A 138 -22.31 -11.68 8.38
N MET A 139 -21.09 -12.19 8.26
CA MET A 139 -20.71 -13.46 8.88
C MET A 139 -20.36 -13.21 10.34
N ASP A 140 -21.26 -13.54 11.22
CA ASP A 140 -21.11 -13.38 12.68
C ASP A 140 -20.55 -14.68 13.31
N LEU A 141 -19.33 -15.04 12.86
CA LEU A 141 -18.57 -16.16 13.43
C LEU A 141 -17.31 -15.63 14.10
N ASP A 142 -17.02 -16.21 15.26
CA ASP A 142 -15.76 -15.93 15.97
C ASP A 142 -14.58 -16.56 15.22
N GLU A 143 -13.45 -15.85 15.18
CA GLU A 143 -12.20 -16.38 14.66
C GLU A 143 -11.61 -17.36 15.69
N GLU A 144 -11.14 -18.53 15.24
CA GLU A 144 -10.53 -19.54 16.12
C GLU A 144 -9.25 -19.01 16.79
N ASP A 145 -8.46 -18.25 16.05
CA ASP A 145 -7.23 -17.60 16.54
C ASP A 145 -7.05 -16.24 15.85
N ILE A 146 -7.31 -15.17 16.59
CA ILE A 146 -7.17 -13.79 16.11
C ILE A 146 -5.72 -13.36 15.86
N THR A 147 -4.73 -14.16 16.30
CA THR A 147 -3.31 -13.88 16.05
C THR A 147 -2.83 -14.40 14.68
N GLN A 148 -3.66 -15.22 14.03
CA GLN A 148 -3.38 -15.79 12.71
C GLN A 148 -4.22 -15.12 11.63
N VAL A 149 -3.58 -14.82 10.50
CA VAL A 149 -4.30 -14.34 9.32
C VAL A 149 -4.93 -15.55 8.61
N THR A 150 -6.25 -15.57 8.53
CA THR A 150 -7.03 -16.61 7.89
C THR A 150 -8.06 -16.01 6.92
N HIS A 151 -8.78 -16.86 6.18
CA HIS A 151 -9.94 -16.39 5.38
C HIS A 151 -11.09 -15.84 6.25
N GLY A 152 -11.05 -16.12 7.55
CA GLY A 152 -11.96 -15.59 8.56
C GLY A 152 -11.61 -14.18 9.05
N SER A 153 -10.37 -13.71 8.86
CA SER A 153 -9.90 -12.45 9.42
C SER A 153 -10.63 -11.24 8.84
N LYS A 154 -11.04 -10.32 9.70
CA LYS A 154 -11.74 -9.07 9.34
C LYS A 154 -10.73 -7.98 8.91
N PHE A 155 -9.51 -8.04 9.43
CA PHE A 155 -8.39 -7.19 9.08
C PHE A 155 -7.07 -7.93 9.32
N VAL A 156 -6.03 -7.46 8.65
CA VAL A 156 -4.66 -7.94 8.82
C VAL A 156 -3.86 -6.86 9.52
N VAL A 157 -3.16 -7.22 10.59
CA VAL A 157 -2.27 -6.32 11.33
C VAL A 157 -0.85 -6.51 10.84
N LEU A 158 -0.24 -5.43 10.37
CA LEU A 158 1.17 -5.38 10.03
C LEU A 158 1.91 -4.53 11.05
N ASN A 159 3.03 -5.02 11.56
CA ASN A 159 3.95 -4.27 12.41
C ASN A 159 5.08 -3.75 11.51
N PRO A 160 5.05 -2.49 11.07
CA PRO A 160 6.03 -1.96 10.15
C PRO A 160 7.42 -1.90 10.76
N LYS A 161 8.43 -1.96 9.90
CA LYS A 161 9.84 -1.86 10.30
C LYS A 161 10.55 -0.82 9.44
N VAL A 162 11.59 -0.21 9.99
CA VAL A 162 12.45 0.72 9.24
C VAL A 162 12.97 0.06 7.97
N GLY A 163 12.94 0.79 6.85
CA GLY A 163 13.32 0.31 5.52
C GLY A 163 12.29 -0.58 4.84
N GLN A 164 11.17 -0.90 5.48
CA GLN A 164 10.10 -1.66 4.85
C GLN A 164 9.30 -0.78 3.90
N LEU A 165 9.21 -1.22 2.64
CA LEU A 165 8.29 -0.71 1.63
C LEU A 165 7.10 -1.67 1.52
N ILE A 166 5.89 -1.16 1.70
CA ILE A 166 4.64 -1.90 1.51
C ILE A 166 3.86 -1.23 0.38
N LEU A 167 3.48 -1.99 -0.64
CA LEU A 167 2.64 -1.54 -1.75
C LEU A 167 1.32 -2.33 -1.73
N THR A 168 0.20 -1.62 -1.76
CA THR A 168 -1.15 -2.19 -1.74
C THR A 168 -1.99 -1.65 -2.90
N PRO A 169 -3.05 -2.36 -3.32
CA PRO A 169 -4.04 -1.76 -4.20
C PRO A 169 -4.66 -0.52 -3.54
N ALA A 170 -4.84 0.56 -4.30
CA ALA A 170 -5.39 1.82 -3.78
C ALA A 170 -6.84 1.69 -3.25
N TRP A 171 -7.59 0.73 -3.76
CA TRP A 171 -8.95 0.42 -3.32
C TRP A 171 -9.00 -0.35 -1.99
N LEU A 172 -7.87 -0.90 -1.51
CA LEU A 172 -7.83 -1.63 -0.24
C LEU A 172 -7.88 -0.65 0.92
N ALA A 173 -8.94 -0.75 1.70
CA ALA A 173 -9.11 0.08 2.88
C ALA A 173 -8.03 -0.23 3.93
N HIS A 174 -7.48 0.82 4.50
CA HIS A 174 -6.43 0.71 5.51
C HIS A 174 -6.54 1.83 6.56
N SER A 175 -5.85 1.60 7.67
CA SER A 175 -5.72 2.57 8.77
C SER A 175 -4.39 2.37 9.48
N ILE A 176 -3.93 3.38 10.22
CA ILE A 176 -2.77 3.25 11.10
C ILE A 176 -3.21 3.57 12.51
N THR A 177 -2.86 2.69 13.45
CA THR A 177 -3.18 2.89 14.88
C THR A 177 -2.47 4.12 15.43
N ALA A 178 -2.97 4.65 16.55
CA ALA A 178 -2.33 5.77 17.21
C ALA A 178 -0.90 5.42 17.65
N ASN A 179 0.04 6.34 17.40
CA ASN A 179 1.40 6.20 17.90
C ASN A 179 1.40 6.19 19.45
N GLN A 180 1.82 5.07 20.03
CA GLN A 180 1.89 4.90 21.49
C GLN A 180 3.23 5.32 22.08
N SER A 181 4.24 5.57 21.24
CA SER A 181 5.57 6.01 21.64
C SER A 181 5.61 7.50 21.94
N ASP A 182 6.56 7.94 22.75
CA ASP A 182 6.92 9.36 22.91
C ASP A 182 7.83 9.87 21.78
N GLU A 183 8.32 8.96 20.93
CA GLU A 183 9.16 9.28 19.79
C GLU A 183 8.31 9.43 18.50
N LEU A 184 8.86 10.17 17.52
CA LEU A 184 8.20 10.36 16.23
C LEU A 184 8.22 9.07 15.40
N VAL A 185 7.11 8.81 14.72
CA VAL A 185 7.07 7.87 13.59
C VAL A 185 7.12 8.65 12.31
N LYS A 186 7.95 8.21 11.35
CA LYS A 186 8.06 8.84 10.04
C LYS A 186 8.00 7.80 8.94
N PHE A 187 7.18 8.04 7.94
CA PHE A 187 7.11 7.22 6.74
C PHE A 187 6.76 8.06 5.52
N VAL A 188 7.21 7.62 4.36
CA VAL A 188 6.81 8.20 3.08
C VAL A 188 5.52 7.53 2.63
N HIS A 189 4.51 8.35 2.38
CA HIS A 189 3.26 7.93 1.78
C HIS A 189 3.32 8.17 0.26
N ILE A 190 2.82 7.22 -0.53
CA ILE A 190 3.02 7.18 -1.98
C ILE A 190 1.71 6.87 -2.67
N ASN A 191 1.36 7.67 -3.68
CA ASN A 191 0.23 7.43 -4.57
C ASN A 191 0.70 7.26 -6.01
N ILE A 192 0.33 6.15 -6.65
CA ILE A 192 0.72 5.81 -8.01
C ILE A 192 -0.51 5.64 -8.89
N GLN A 193 -0.48 6.30 -10.05
CA GLN A 193 -1.46 6.17 -11.12
C GLN A 193 -0.88 5.37 -12.30
N ALA A 194 -1.75 4.63 -13.00
CA ALA A 194 -1.46 4.06 -14.30
C ALA A 194 -2.13 4.93 -15.38
N GLN A 195 -1.33 5.70 -16.08
CA GLN A 195 -1.80 6.59 -17.14
C GLN A 195 -1.59 5.94 -18.50
N ARG A 196 -2.60 6.06 -19.36
CA ARG A 196 -2.53 5.52 -20.72
C ARG A 196 -1.45 6.26 -21.51
N VAL A 197 -0.54 5.52 -22.12
CA VAL A 197 0.40 6.08 -23.08
C VAL A 197 -0.38 6.42 -24.36
N ALA A 198 -0.28 7.66 -24.83
CA ALA A 198 -0.91 8.09 -26.05
C ALA A 198 -0.27 7.35 -27.25
N ASN A 199 -0.86 6.23 -27.65
CA ASN A 199 -0.51 5.55 -28.88
C ASN A 199 -1.43 6.05 -30.00
N ASN A 200 -0.85 6.50 -31.09
CA ASN A 200 -1.56 6.87 -32.33
C ASN A 200 -2.19 5.66 -33.07
N GLN A 201 -2.37 4.53 -32.40
CA GLN A 201 -3.02 3.35 -32.97
C GLN A 201 -4.26 2.98 -32.15
N SER A 202 -5.42 3.03 -32.80
CA SER A 202 -6.69 2.52 -32.28
C SER A 202 -6.57 1.01 -32.01
N CYS A 203 -6.44 0.61 -30.74
CA CYS A 203 -6.47 -0.79 -30.35
C CYS A 203 -7.92 -1.30 -30.47
N GLN A 204 -8.25 -2.01 -31.55
CA GLN A 204 -9.48 -2.79 -31.61
C GLN A 204 -9.35 -3.98 -30.65
N ARG A 205 -10.16 -4.00 -29.62
CA ARG A 205 -10.28 -5.19 -28.74
C ARG A 205 -10.85 -6.34 -29.58
N PRO A 206 -10.25 -7.53 -29.59
CA PRO A 206 -10.93 -8.71 -30.10
C PRO A 206 -12.21 -8.96 -29.27
N PRO A 207 -13.29 -9.49 -29.86
CA PRO A 207 -14.49 -9.82 -29.11
C PRO A 207 -14.16 -10.85 -28.01
N ALA A 208 -14.73 -10.68 -26.83
CA ALA A 208 -14.57 -11.62 -25.74
C ALA A 208 -15.15 -12.98 -26.17
N GLU A 209 -14.32 -14.02 -26.16
CA GLU A 209 -14.82 -15.40 -26.23
C GLU A 209 -15.56 -15.69 -24.91
N VAL A 210 -16.82 -15.97 -25.00
CA VAL A 210 -17.64 -16.41 -23.88
C VAL A 210 -17.31 -17.88 -23.64
N ILE A 211 -16.79 -18.20 -22.47
CA ILE A 211 -16.58 -19.57 -22.00
C ILE A 211 -17.91 -20.15 -21.52
#